data_34ef5255072697d90cd22d0f30f13c9f
#
_entry.id   34ef5255072697d90cd22d0f30f13c9f
#
_cell.length_a   1.000
_cell.length_b   1.000
_cell.length_c   1.000
_cell.angle_alpha   90.00
_cell.angle_beta   90.00
_cell.angle_gamma   90.00
#
_symmetry.space_group_name_H-M   'P 1'
#
loop_
_entity.id
_entity.type
_entity.pdbx_description
1 polymer ?
#
loop_
_entity_poly.entity_id
_entity_poly.type
_entity_poly.pdbx_seq_one_letter_code
_entity_poly.pdbx_strand_id
1 'polypeptide(L)'
;MARAPVITFLRIDSRLIHGQVVEAWLPGLKVARVVVADDEAAHSPLMKTAMGLAVPPELEVDIQPLAEVPFEKIAGDAVRTLLLLRDVPALLEAKRRGLPVTRVNLGNVHHGPMRRQVSTSVFLTAEEMGQLQTLNDAGVDIEARGVPSERPVHFSEMVERFEKG
;
A
#
# COMPACT_ATOMS: atom_id res chain seq x y z
N MET A 1 -3.74 3.72 28.61
CA MET A 1 -2.80 4.37 27.71
C MET A 1 -3.30 4.34 26.27
N ALA A 2 -3.19 5.45 25.58
CA ALA A 2 -3.56 5.50 24.17
C ALA A 2 -2.58 4.66 23.32
N ARG A 3 -3.12 3.93 22.37
CA ARG A 3 -2.28 3.21 21.39
C ARG A 3 -1.64 4.21 20.44
N ALA A 4 -0.43 3.94 19.99
CA ALA A 4 0.21 4.73 18.95
C ALA A 4 -0.67 4.71 17.68
N PRO A 5 -0.84 5.84 16.97
CA PRO A 5 -1.57 5.87 15.72
C PRO A 5 -0.97 4.90 14.69
N VAL A 6 -1.83 4.09 14.07
CA VAL A 6 -1.39 3.10 13.09
C VAL A 6 -2.51 2.81 12.08
N ILE A 7 -2.12 2.59 10.83
CA ILE A 7 -3.02 2.06 9.81
C ILE A 7 -3.00 0.52 9.95
N THR A 8 -4.17 -0.11 9.91
CA THR A 8 -4.30 -1.56 10.06
C THR A 8 -3.48 -2.30 9.02
N PHE A 9 -3.60 -1.89 7.75
CA PHE A 9 -2.85 -2.51 6.67
C PHE A 9 -2.53 -1.46 5.60
N LEU A 10 -1.24 -1.25 5.35
CA LEU A 10 -0.75 -0.30 4.35
C LEU A 10 -0.15 -1.09 3.18
N ARG A 11 -0.77 -0.96 2.00
CA ARG A 11 -0.37 -1.72 0.82
C ARG A 11 -0.07 -0.80 -0.36
N ILE A 12 1.04 -1.08 -1.01
CA ILE A 12 1.41 -0.48 -2.31
C ILE A 12 0.92 -1.43 -3.40
N ASP A 13 0.06 -0.91 -4.28
CA ASP A 13 -0.50 -1.71 -5.38
C ASP A 13 -0.82 -0.81 -6.56
N SER A 14 -0.14 -1.03 -7.70
CA SER A 14 -0.32 -0.23 -8.91
C SER A 14 -1.75 -0.22 -9.43
N ARG A 15 -2.55 -1.24 -9.08
CA ARG A 15 -3.94 -1.36 -9.50
C ARG A 15 -4.94 -0.86 -8.47
N LEU A 16 -4.48 -0.51 -7.27
CA LEU A 16 -5.32 -0.06 -6.15
C LEU A 16 -6.39 -1.09 -5.78
N ILE A 17 -7.69 -0.77 -5.84
CA ILE A 17 -8.75 -1.74 -5.56
C ILE A 17 -9.00 -2.59 -6.81
N HIS A 18 -8.79 -3.90 -6.69
CA HIS A 18 -9.05 -4.86 -7.76
C HIS A 18 -9.36 -6.24 -7.14
N GLY A 19 -9.69 -7.22 -7.99
CA GLY A 19 -10.14 -8.54 -7.53
C GLY A 19 -9.23 -9.19 -6.48
N GLN A 20 -7.92 -9.15 -6.67
CA GLN A 20 -6.97 -9.75 -5.73
C GLN A 20 -7.07 -9.13 -4.33
N VAL A 21 -7.19 -7.80 -4.24
CA VAL A 21 -7.35 -7.11 -2.96
C VAL A 21 -8.69 -7.48 -2.33
N VAL A 22 -9.77 -7.42 -3.10
CA VAL A 22 -11.12 -7.66 -2.60
C VAL A 22 -11.32 -9.12 -2.17
N GLU A 23 -10.87 -10.07 -2.99
CA GLU A 23 -11.13 -11.49 -2.76
C GLU A 23 -10.13 -12.15 -1.83
N ALA A 24 -8.85 -11.77 -1.92
CA ALA A 24 -7.79 -12.44 -1.18
C ALA A 24 -7.44 -11.75 0.13
N TRP A 25 -7.43 -10.42 0.18
CA TRP A 25 -7.00 -9.69 1.37
C TRP A 25 -8.13 -9.25 2.29
N LEU A 26 -9.19 -8.64 1.74
CA LEU A 26 -10.25 -8.05 2.58
C LEU A 26 -10.86 -9.03 3.59
N PRO A 27 -11.17 -10.29 3.24
CA PRO A 27 -11.80 -11.19 4.21
C PRO A 27 -10.97 -11.43 5.48
N GLY A 28 -9.65 -11.52 5.34
CA GLY A 28 -8.76 -11.79 6.47
C GLY A 28 -8.36 -10.55 7.25
N LEU A 29 -8.45 -9.37 6.66
CA LEU A 29 -8.01 -8.14 7.31
C LEU A 29 -9.02 -7.62 8.35
N LYS A 30 -10.29 -7.93 8.19
CA LYS A 30 -11.36 -7.49 9.08
C LYS A 30 -11.36 -5.97 9.26
N VAL A 31 -11.17 -5.24 8.17
CA VAL A 31 -11.23 -3.79 8.17
C VAL A 31 -12.67 -3.31 8.01
N ALA A 32 -12.94 -2.09 8.48
CA ALA A 32 -14.23 -1.44 8.31
C ALA A 32 -14.18 -0.37 7.21
N ARG A 33 -12.98 0.01 6.80
CA ARG A 33 -12.79 1.10 5.84
C ARG A 33 -11.65 0.80 4.90
N VAL A 34 -11.84 1.14 3.62
CA VAL A 34 -10.79 1.11 2.59
C VAL A 34 -10.57 2.55 2.12
N VAL A 35 -9.33 3.02 2.22
CA VAL A 35 -8.94 4.35 1.74
C VAL A 35 -7.97 4.20 0.59
N VAL A 36 -8.27 4.87 -0.51
CA VAL A 36 -7.37 4.98 -1.66
C VAL A 36 -6.89 6.44 -1.73
N ALA A 37 -5.59 6.64 -1.56
CA ALA A 37 -4.97 7.96 -1.66
C ALA A 37 -4.26 8.03 -3.01
N ASP A 38 -4.97 8.50 -4.05
CA ASP A 38 -4.46 8.49 -5.41
C ASP A 38 -5.16 9.53 -6.27
N ASP A 39 -4.39 10.43 -6.85
CA ASP A 39 -4.94 11.55 -7.61
C ASP A 39 -5.68 11.10 -8.87
N GLU A 40 -5.11 10.15 -9.62
CA GLU A 40 -5.73 9.65 -10.84
C GLU A 40 -7.09 9.01 -10.54
N ALA A 41 -7.15 8.12 -9.58
CA ALA A 41 -8.39 7.45 -9.19
C ALA A 41 -9.42 8.46 -8.66
N ALA A 42 -8.97 9.43 -7.86
CA ALA A 42 -9.85 10.43 -7.28
C ALA A 42 -10.49 11.35 -8.33
N HIS A 43 -9.78 11.62 -9.43
CA HIS A 43 -10.28 12.49 -10.49
C HIS A 43 -10.99 11.75 -11.62
N SER A 44 -11.15 10.43 -11.52
CA SER A 44 -11.86 9.62 -12.51
C SER A 44 -13.17 9.10 -11.95
N PRO A 45 -14.33 9.66 -12.37
CA PRO A 45 -15.64 9.13 -11.94
C PRO A 45 -15.81 7.65 -12.25
N LEU A 46 -15.29 7.20 -13.39
CA LEU A 46 -15.37 5.80 -13.79
C LEU A 46 -14.57 4.89 -12.84
N MET A 47 -13.34 5.26 -12.53
CA MET A 47 -12.51 4.49 -11.61
C MET A 47 -13.10 4.46 -10.20
N LYS A 48 -13.58 5.61 -9.71
CA LYS A 48 -14.21 5.68 -8.38
C LYS A 48 -15.43 4.78 -8.30
N THR A 49 -16.30 4.82 -9.32
CA THR A 49 -17.49 3.99 -9.36
C THR A 49 -17.13 2.50 -9.41
N ALA A 50 -16.20 2.12 -10.29
CA ALA A 50 -15.79 0.73 -10.43
C ALA A 50 -15.18 0.18 -9.13
N MET A 51 -14.30 0.95 -8.50
CA MET A 51 -13.67 0.56 -7.23
C MET A 51 -14.69 0.47 -6.09
N GLY A 52 -15.60 1.42 -6.01
CA GLY A 52 -16.63 1.43 -4.98
C GLY A 52 -17.58 0.23 -5.09
N LEU A 53 -17.93 -0.15 -6.32
CA LEU A 53 -18.79 -1.31 -6.56
C LEU A 53 -18.10 -2.64 -6.27
N ALA A 54 -16.78 -2.69 -6.38
CA ALA A 54 -16.01 -3.90 -6.15
C ALA A 54 -15.89 -4.26 -4.67
N VAL A 55 -15.99 -3.28 -3.78
CA VAL A 55 -15.86 -3.47 -2.33
C VAL A 55 -17.21 -3.90 -1.73
N PRO A 56 -17.22 -4.85 -0.77
CA PRO A 56 -18.44 -5.21 -0.08
C PRO A 56 -19.18 -4.00 0.48
N PRO A 57 -20.52 -3.94 0.36
CA PRO A 57 -21.30 -2.75 0.69
C PRO A 57 -21.26 -2.37 2.18
N GLU A 58 -20.92 -3.29 3.05
CA GLU A 58 -20.78 -3.00 4.49
C GLU A 58 -19.50 -2.23 4.83
N LEU A 59 -18.54 -2.11 3.91
CA LEU A 59 -17.30 -1.37 4.12
C LEU A 59 -17.43 0.05 3.62
N GLU A 60 -16.85 0.99 4.36
CA GLU A 60 -16.70 2.36 3.92
C GLU A 60 -15.56 2.43 2.90
N VAL A 61 -15.78 3.12 1.78
CA VAL A 61 -14.76 3.34 0.75
C VAL A 61 -14.57 4.84 0.57
N ASP A 62 -13.32 5.28 0.69
CA ASP A 62 -12.96 6.69 0.52
C ASP A 62 -11.81 6.78 -0.49
N ILE A 63 -12.05 7.44 -1.62
CA ILE A 63 -11.07 7.59 -2.69
C ILE A 63 -10.82 9.09 -2.85
N GLN A 64 -9.63 9.55 -2.45
CA GLN A 64 -9.29 10.96 -2.38
C GLN A 64 -7.94 11.25 -3.07
N PRO A 65 -7.74 12.47 -3.55
CA PRO A 65 -6.40 12.90 -3.90
C PRO A 65 -5.48 12.74 -2.69
N LEU A 66 -4.25 12.33 -2.93
CA LEU A 66 -3.31 12.05 -1.85
C LEU A 66 -3.16 13.24 -0.89
N ALA A 67 -3.11 14.45 -1.43
CA ALA A 67 -2.95 15.66 -0.62
C ALA A 67 -4.16 15.98 0.27
N GLU A 68 -5.32 15.38 0.00
CA GLU A 68 -6.54 15.63 0.77
C GLU A 68 -6.83 14.58 1.84
N VAL A 69 -6.07 13.48 1.86
CA VAL A 69 -6.29 12.43 2.86
C VAL A 69 -5.73 12.86 4.21
N PRO A 70 -6.56 12.87 5.26
CA PRO A 70 -6.11 13.26 6.61
C PRO A 70 -5.43 12.08 7.30
N PHE A 71 -4.18 11.78 6.93
CA PHE A 71 -3.47 10.58 7.36
C PHE A 71 -3.37 10.42 8.88
N GLU A 72 -3.03 11.48 9.59
CA GLU A 72 -2.92 11.40 11.05
C GLU A 72 -4.26 11.08 11.71
N LYS A 73 -5.34 11.69 11.20
CA LYS A 73 -6.67 11.46 11.72
C LYS A 73 -7.13 10.02 11.52
N ILE A 74 -6.99 9.48 10.30
CA ILE A 74 -7.42 8.12 10.01
C ILE A 74 -6.57 7.07 10.73
N ALA A 75 -5.30 7.37 10.97
CA ALA A 75 -4.43 6.48 11.74
C ALA A 75 -4.80 6.46 13.23
N GLY A 76 -5.36 7.57 13.73
CA GLY A 76 -5.67 7.73 15.15
C GLY A 76 -7.13 7.50 15.54
N ASP A 77 -8.05 7.29 14.59
CA ASP A 77 -9.49 7.22 14.89
C ASP A 77 -9.99 5.82 15.31
N ALA A 78 -9.10 4.87 15.45
CA ALA A 78 -9.41 3.48 15.86
C ALA A 78 -10.27 2.69 14.86
N VAL A 79 -10.61 3.24 13.71
CA VAL A 79 -11.33 2.52 12.65
C VAL A 79 -10.30 1.65 11.89
N ARG A 80 -10.54 0.34 11.84
CA ARG A 80 -9.65 -0.57 11.13
C ARG A 80 -9.67 -0.25 9.64
N THR A 81 -8.52 0.07 9.07
CA THR A 81 -8.41 0.63 7.72
C THR A 81 -7.36 -0.10 6.88
N LEU A 82 -7.74 -0.42 5.64
CA LEU A 82 -6.81 -0.74 4.57
C LEU A 82 -6.52 0.54 3.81
N LEU A 83 -5.26 0.96 3.75
CA LEU A 83 -4.83 2.11 2.95
C LEU A 83 -4.07 1.62 1.73
N LEU A 84 -4.53 2.02 0.55
CA LEU A 84 -3.90 1.69 -0.72
C LEU A 84 -3.24 2.92 -1.33
N LEU A 85 -1.98 2.74 -1.70
CA LEU A 85 -1.18 3.72 -2.43
C LEU A 85 -0.65 3.06 -3.70
N ARG A 86 -0.47 3.83 -4.77
CA ARG A 86 -0.09 3.30 -6.07
C ARG A 86 1.35 2.80 -6.16
N ASP A 87 2.28 3.54 -5.52
CA ASP A 87 3.71 3.29 -5.71
C ASP A 87 4.54 3.83 -4.53
N VAL A 88 5.85 3.62 -4.60
CA VAL A 88 6.78 4.08 -3.56
C VAL A 88 6.81 5.61 -3.45
N PRO A 89 6.83 6.38 -4.55
CA PRO A 89 6.73 7.84 -4.42
C PRO A 89 5.50 8.31 -3.65
N ALA A 90 4.35 7.66 -3.87
CA ALA A 90 3.11 7.99 -3.13
C ALA A 90 3.27 7.69 -1.64
N LEU A 91 3.93 6.60 -1.28
CA LEU A 91 4.21 6.26 0.12
C LEU A 91 5.05 7.34 0.80
N LEU A 92 6.10 7.81 0.13
CA LEU A 92 6.98 8.82 0.69
C LEU A 92 6.26 10.16 0.87
N GLU A 93 5.43 10.53 -0.10
CA GLU A 93 4.63 11.76 0.01
C GLU A 93 3.59 11.66 1.12
N ALA A 94 2.93 10.53 1.26
CA ALA A 94 1.98 10.29 2.34
C ALA A 94 2.67 10.37 3.70
N LYS A 95 3.86 9.79 3.82
CA LYS A 95 4.66 9.88 5.05
C LYS A 95 5.02 11.32 5.37
N ARG A 96 5.45 12.09 4.39
CA ARG A 96 5.76 13.51 4.55
C ARG A 96 4.52 14.29 5.03
N ARG A 97 3.34 13.87 4.65
CA ARG A 97 2.05 14.49 5.05
C ARG A 97 1.47 13.96 6.34
N GLY A 98 2.22 13.14 7.07
CA GLY A 98 1.81 12.71 8.41
C GLY A 98 1.35 11.27 8.52
N LEU A 99 1.43 10.47 7.45
CA LEU A 99 1.12 9.04 7.57
C LEU A 99 2.17 8.35 8.47
N PRO A 100 1.75 7.75 9.58
CA PRO A 100 2.67 6.92 10.36
C PRO A 100 2.93 5.62 9.59
N VAL A 101 4.20 5.31 9.35
CA VAL A 101 4.61 4.13 8.58
C VAL A 101 5.42 3.21 9.48
N THR A 102 4.86 2.06 9.82
CA THR A 102 5.53 1.03 10.63
C THR A 102 5.69 -0.28 9.87
N ARG A 103 4.75 -0.60 9.00
CA ARG A 103 4.79 -1.79 8.14
C ARG A 103 4.25 -1.43 6.77
N VAL A 104 4.88 -1.98 5.72
CA VAL A 104 4.46 -1.76 4.34
C VAL A 104 4.39 -3.11 3.63
N ASN A 105 3.24 -3.38 3.01
CA ASN A 105 3.08 -4.50 2.10
C ASN A 105 3.23 -4.01 0.66
N LEU A 106 4.20 -4.55 -0.06
CA LEU A 106 4.35 -4.32 -1.49
C LEU A 106 3.60 -5.45 -2.20
N GLY A 107 2.41 -5.16 -2.71
CA GLY A 107 1.55 -6.18 -3.29
C GLY A 107 1.74 -6.35 -4.79
N ASN A 108 1.79 -5.22 -5.49
CA ASN A 108 1.87 -5.23 -6.94
C ASN A 108 2.48 -3.92 -7.42
N VAL A 109 3.64 -4.00 -8.05
CA VAL A 109 4.28 -2.86 -8.71
C VAL A 109 4.71 -3.33 -10.08
N HIS A 110 4.12 -2.77 -11.13
CA HIS A 110 4.28 -3.23 -12.50
C HIS A 110 5.72 -3.14 -12.99
N HIS A 111 6.06 -4.03 -13.91
CA HIS A 111 7.29 -3.97 -14.68
C HIS A 111 7.35 -2.64 -15.45
N GLY A 112 8.54 -2.13 -15.65
CA GLY A 112 8.74 -0.88 -16.39
C GLY A 112 10.23 -0.60 -16.61
N PRO A 113 10.55 0.51 -17.31
CA PRO A 113 11.94 0.88 -17.56
C PRO A 113 12.73 1.03 -16.26
N MET A 114 13.96 0.54 -16.26
CA MET A 114 14.89 0.62 -15.13
C MET A 114 14.43 -0.12 -13.89
N ARG A 115 13.40 -0.96 -14.01
CA ARG A 115 12.88 -1.75 -12.89
C ARG A 115 13.43 -3.16 -12.92
N ARG A 116 13.72 -3.70 -11.73
CA ARG A 116 14.16 -5.08 -11.55
C ARG A 116 13.19 -5.83 -10.65
N GLN A 117 12.99 -7.09 -10.94
CA GLN A 117 12.05 -7.93 -10.18
C GLN A 117 12.63 -8.29 -8.81
N VAL A 118 11.86 -8.05 -7.77
CA VAL A 118 12.22 -8.41 -6.39
C VAL A 118 11.29 -9.45 -5.79
N SER A 119 10.12 -9.63 -6.40
CA SER A 119 9.18 -10.72 -6.09
C SER A 119 8.36 -11.03 -7.33
N THR A 120 7.46 -12.02 -7.23
CA THR A 120 6.60 -12.41 -8.36
C THR A 120 5.84 -11.23 -8.96
N SER A 121 5.39 -10.29 -8.14
CA SER A 121 4.53 -9.19 -8.58
C SER A 121 5.10 -7.80 -8.33
N VAL A 122 6.36 -7.69 -7.89
CA VAL A 122 6.94 -6.39 -7.54
C VAL A 122 8.24 -6.15 -8.29
N PHE A 123 8.28 -5.03 -9.02
CA PHE A 123 9.44 -4.56 -9.78
C PHE A 123 9.78 -3.15 -9.32
N LEU A 124 11.03 -2.89 -8.97
CA LEU A 124 11.46 -1.62 -8.38
C LEU A 124 12.67 -1.04 -9.09
N THR A 125 12.77 0.30 -9.06
CA THR A 125 13.96 1.00 -9.53
C THR A 125 15.01 1.02 -8.43
N ALA A 126 16.26 1.34 -8.81
CA ALA A 126 17.33 1.51 -7.83
C ALA A 126 17.03 2.64 -6.84
N GLU A 127 16.42 3.73 -7.31
CA GLU A 127 16.00 4.84 -6.45
C GLU A 127 14.97 4.38 -5.41
N GLU A 128 13.95 3.66 -5.85
CA GLU A 128 12.93 3.11 -4.95
C GLU A 128 13.52 2.15 -3.93
N MET A 129 14.46 1.30 -4.35
CA MET A 129 15.16 0.41 -3.42
C MET A 129 15.92 1.18 -2.35
N GLY A 130 16.61 2.27 -2.74
CA GLY A 130 17.31 3.13 -1.79
C GLY A 130 16.37 3.81 -0.81
N GLN A 131 15.21 4.26 -1.27
CA GLN A 131 14.18 4.88 -0.45
C GLN A 131 13.60 3.88 0.57
N LEU A 132 13.32 2.66 0.11
CA LEU A 132 12.85 1.59 0.98
C LEU A 132 13.92 1.18 2.00
N GLN A 133 15.20 1.19 1.58
CA GLN A 133 16.30 0.92 2.49
C GLN A 133 16.33 1.92 3.65
N THR A 134 16.13 3.21 3.35
CA THR A 134 16.07 4.25 4.36
C THR A 134 14.94 3.99 5.35
N LEU A 135 13.76 3.60 4.87
CA LEU A 135 12.64 3.26 5.73
C LEU A 135 12.94 2.02 6.58
N ASN A 136 13.52 0.99 5.97
CA ASN A 136 13.86 -0.24 6.68
C ASN A 136 14.90 0.01 7.78
N ASP A 137 15.91 0.84 7.49
CA ASP A 137 16.92 1.23 8.48
C ASP A 137 16.32 2.02 9.66
N ALA A 138 15.23 2.73 9.41
CA ALA A 138 14.49 3.44 10.46
C ALA A 138 13.51 2.55 11.23
N GLY A 139 13.49 1.26 10.95
CA GLY A 139 12.66 0.30 11.67
C GLY A 139 11.34 -0.08 11.01
N VAL A 140 11.09 0.36 9.76
CA VAL A 140 9.88 -0.02 9.03
C VAL A 140 10.01 -1.46 8.53
N ASP A 141 9.00 -2.28 8.81
CA ASP A 141 8.91 -3.66 8.32
C ASP A 141 8.35 -3.64 6.90
N ILE A 142 9.13 -4.14 5.94
CA ILE A 142 8.76 -4.13 4.52
C ILE A 142 8.73 -5.57 4.02
N GLU A 143 7.59 -5.94 3.41
CA GLU A 143 7.46 -7.24 2.76
C GLU A 143 6.87 -7.08 1.36
N ALA A 144 7.26 -7.97 0.44
CA ALA A 144 6.60 -8.12 -0.85
C ALA A 144 5.73 -9.38 -0.78
N ARG A 145 4.43 -9.23 -1.06
CA ARG A 145 3.48 -10.34 -0.95
C ARG A 145 2.21 -9.99 -1.73
N GLY A 146 1.96 -10.72 -2.81
CA GLY A 146 0.80 -10.46 -3.66
C GLY A 146 -0.52 -10.85 -3.01
N VAL A 147 -0.59 -12.06 -2.45
CA VAL A 147 -1.77 -12.60 -1.76
C VAL A 147 -1.36 -13.25 -0.44
N PRO A 148 -2.29 -13.39 0.53
CA PRO A 148 -1.95 -13.94 1.85
C PRO A 148 -1.42 -15.37 1.83
N SER A 149 -1.76 -16.15 0.80
CA SER A 149 -1.29 -17.53 0.67
C SER A 149 0.17 -17.64 0.22
N GLU A 150 0.74 -16.57 -0.32
CA GLU A 150 2.15 -16.56 -0.72
C GLU A 150 3.05 -16.38 0.50
N ARG A 151 4.26 -16.96 0.44
CA ARG A 151 5.29 -16.66 1.43
C ARG A 151 5.76 -15.22 1.22
N PRO A 152 5.80 -14.40 2.28
CA PRO A 152 6.30 -13.05 2.12
C PRO A 152 7.79 -13.03 1.78
N VAL A 153 8.18 -12.10 0.92
CA VAL A 153 9.58 -11.83 0.60
C VAL A 153 9.99 -10.63 1.47
N HIS A 154 10.86 -10.86 2.44
CA HIS A 154 11.31 -9.79 3.33
C HIS A 154 12.32 -8.88 2.65
N PHE A 155 12.54 -7.69 3.21
CA PHE A 155 13.36 -6.67 2.54
C PHE A 155 14.77 -7.14 2.23
N SER A 156 15.41 -7.90 3.13
CA SER A 156 16.75 -8.43 2.89
C SER A 156 16.82 -9.33 1.66
N GLU A 157 15.79 -10.16 1.45
CA GLU A 157 15.70 -11.01 0.26
C GLU A 157 15.42 -10.17 -1.00
N MET A 158 14.62 -9.11 -0.88
CA MET A 158 14.37 -8.19 -1.98
C MET A 158 15.67 -7.54 -2.46
N VAL A 159 16.53 -7.12 -1.54
CA VAL A 159 17.85 -6.56 -1.84
C VAL A 159 18.70 -7.56 -2.62
N GLU A 160 18.76 -8.80 -2.16
CA GLU A 160 19.50 -9.85 -2.85
C GLU A 160 18.98 -10.06 -4.28
N ARG A 161 17.67 -10.16 -4.46
CA ARG A 161 17.06 -10.36 -5.77
C ARG A 161 17.29 -9.17 -6.69
N PHE A 162 17.23 -7.97 -6.15
CA PHE A 162 17.49 -6.75 -6.92
C PHE A 162 18.92 -6.74 -7.45
N GLU A 163 19.89 -7.08 -6.62
CA GLU A 163 21.30 -7.10 -7.00
C GLU A 163 21.62 -8.16 -8.05
N LYS A 164 20.88 -9.27 -8.06
CA LYS A 164 21.07 -10.35 -9.04
C LYS A 164 20.35 -10.10 -10.37
N GLY A 165 19.35 -9.22 -10.38
CA GLY A 165 18.52 -8.90 -11.54
C GLY A 165 19.17 -7.92 -12.58
#